data_e5d05afc265b16594c622e2c614a8e4a
#
_entry.id   e5d05afc265b16594c622e2c614a8e4a
#
_cell.length_a   1.000
_cell.length_b   1.000
_cell.length_c   1.000
_cell.angle_alpha   90.00
_cell.angle_beta   90.00
_cell.angle_gamma   90.00
#
_symmetry.space_group_name_H-M   'P 1'
#
loop_
_entity.id
_entity.type
_entity.pdbx_description
1 polymer ?
#
loop_
_entity_poly.entity_id
_entity_poly.type
_entity_poly.pdbx_seq_one_letter_code
_entity_poly.pdbx_strand_id
1 'polypeptide(L)'
;SLYLYKYQKFIKMNRRKFLNYIGCGCCGVVINGCSTAPITDRRQFKIIPESKLNAQAAQIYEKVKEKEKMSDDIKSLNEIKDIGKKMEESISEYFYRAGIDDPTTNFDWEYILIDNDKVKNAWCMPGGKIAIYTGILDVTKNTNGLASVMGHEIAHAVAKHSVERASRGALLQTGTSLIDIFTGGKLGQINRATGMNTVGLLSQIGIMNPFSRTQETEADYLGMIFASLSGFDIRETKKLWKRMKEANKGKEPPQFMSTHPSSSKRIKNLKEWENSVILDYPPIKIS
;
A
#
# COMPACT_ATOMS: atom_id res chain seq x y z
N SER A 1 -4.74 -19.80 25.12
CA SER A 1 -4.94 -21.23 24.77
C SER A 1 -5.70 -21.43 23.45
N LEU A 2 -6.59 -20.52 23.05
CA LEU A 2 -7.31 -20.58 21.76
C LEU A 2 -6.43 -20.13 20.57
N TYR A 3 -5.42 -19.31 20.80
CA TYR A 3 -4.47 -18.84 19.78
C TYR A 3 -3.61 -19.97 19.20
N LEU A 4 -3.17 -20.89 20.03
CA LEU A 4 -2.36 -22.06 19.59
C LEU A 4 -3.17 -23.09 18.79
N TYR A 5 -4.49 -23.16 18.96
CA TYR A 5 -5.33 -24.13 18.25
C TYR A 5 -5.62 -23.72 16.79
N LYS A 6 -5.64 -22.43 16.48
CA LYS A 6 -5.80 -21.94 15.08
C LYS A 6 -4.49 -22.14 14.27
N TYR A 7 -3.31 -22.08 14.91
CA TYR A 7 -2.02 -22.26 14.25
C TYR A 7 -1.72 -23.73 13.87
N GLN A 8 -2.22 -24.71 14.63
CA GLN A 8 -2.01 -26.14 14.30
C GLN A 8 -2.82 -26.62 13.08
N LYS A 9 -3.79 -25.88 12.60
CA LYS A 9 -4.58 -26.23 11.41
C LYS A 9 -3.88 -25.94 10.08
N PHE A 10 -2.75 -25.20 10.11
CA PHE A 10 -1.99 -24.83 8.90
C PHE A 10 -0.88 -25.82 8.49
N ILE A 11 -0.54 -26.82 9.32
CA ILE A 11 0.54 -27.77 9.04
C ILE A 11 -0.01 -29.16 8.65
N LYS A 12 -1.13 -29.24 7.95
CA LYS A 12 -1.47 -30.43 7.18
C LYS A 12 -1.48 -30.09 5.69
N MET A 13 -0.27 -30.03 5.13
CA MET A 13 -0.08 -29.96 3.67
C MET A 13 -0.55 -31.28 3.08
N ASN A 14 -1.69 -31.25 2.41
CA ASN A 14 -2.30 -32.42 1.79
C ASN A 14 -1.40 -32.87 0.62
N ARG A 15 -1.12 -34.18 0.49
CA ARG A 15 -0.26 -34.77 -0.55
C ARG A 15 -0.62 -34.29 -1.98
N ARG A 16 -1.88 -33.98 -2.25
CA ARG A 16 -2.32 -33.38 -3.52
C ARG A 16 -1.77 -31.97 -3.78
N LYS A 17 -1.59 -31.16 -2.72
CA LYS A 17 -0.96 -29.82 -2.85
C LYS A 17 0.54 -29.94 -3.12
N PHE A 18 1.21 -30.93 -2.52
CA PHE A 18 2.62 -31.22 -2.74
C PHE A 18 2.89 -31.66 -4.18
N LEU A 19 2.04 -32.50 -4.75
CA LEU A 19 2.18 -32.99 -6.13
C LEU A 19 1.91 -31.92 -7.20
N ASN A 20 1.07 -30.91 -6.91
CA ASN A 20 0.90 -29.75 -7.79
C ASN A 20 2.14 -28.82 -7.82
N TYR A 21 3.01 -28.89 -6.80
CA TYR A 21 4.28 -28.15 -6.78
C TYR A 21 5.37 -28.86 -7.61
N ILE A 22 5.31 -30.17 -7.79
CA ILE A 22 6.32 -30.96 -8.51
C ILE A 22 5.99 -31.08 -10.02
N GLY A 23 4.73 -30.91 -10.43
CA GLY A 23 4.26 -31.09 -11.80
C GLY A 23 4.70 -30.02 -12.83
N CYS A 24 5.44 -29.02 -12.45
CA CYS A 24 5.93 -27.94 -13.34
C CYS A 24 7.44 -28.02 -13.60
N GLY A 25 8.01 -29.21 -13.54
CA GLY A 25 9.46 -29.47 -13.61
C GLY A 25 10.06 -29.53 -15.02
N CYS A 26 9.45 -28.96 -16.05
CA CYS A 26 9.98 -29.03 -17.42
C CYS A 26 10.39 -27.72 -18.08
N CYS A 27 10.42 -26.60 -17.35
CA CYS A 27 11.05 -25.38 -17.86
C CYS A 27 12.03 -24.87 -16.82
N GLY A 28 13.31 -25.11 -17.03
CA GLY A 28 14.43 -24.76 -16.14
C GLY A 28 14.72 -23.27 -16.03
N VAL A 29 13.70 -22.42 -15.82
CA VAL A 29 13.84 -21.07 -15.36
C VAL A 29 12.99 -20.95 -14.11
N VAL A 30 13.63 -21.06 -12.95
CA VAL A 30 13.02 -20.73 -11.66
C VAL A 30 12.76 -19.22 -11.68
N ILE A 31 11.59 -18.83 -12.15
CA ILE A 31 11.13 -17.46 -12.01
C ILE A 31 10.79 -17.29 -10.52
N ASN A 32 11.70 -16.72 -9.74
CA ASN A 32 11.46 -16.28 -8.37
C ASN A 32 10.44 -15.10 -8.31
N GLY A 33 9.44 -15.13 -9.19
CA GLY A 33 8.47 -14.05 -9.35
C GLY A 33 7.14 -14.26 -8.60
N CYS A 34 6.93 -15.42 -7.98
CA CYS A 34 5.72 -15.72 -7.24
C CYS A 34 5.96 -15.56 -5.74
N SER A 35 5.40 -14.53 -5.15
CA SER A 35 5.36 -14.32 -3.70
C SER A 35 3.91 -14.15 -3.25
N THR A 36 3.68 -14.12 -1.95
CA THR A 36 2.38 -13.83 -1.37
C THR A 36 2.38 -12.44 -0.71
N ALA A 37 1.23 -11.80 -0.70
CA ALA A 37 1.00 -10.59 0.09
C ALA A 37 0.94 -10.96 1.57
N PRO A 38 1.49 -10.15 2.47
CA PRO A 38 1.46 -10.40 3.90
C PRO A 38 0.01 -10.43 4.41
N ILE A 39 -0.27 -11.27 5.41
CA ILE A 39 -1.57 -11.45 6.09
C ILE A 39 -2.65 -12.08 5.21
N THR A 40 -2.78 -11.66 3.94
CA THR A 40 -3.85 -12.12 3.03
C THR A 40 -3.48 -13.36 2.23
N ASP A 41 -2.20 -13.73 2.18
CA ASP A 41 -1.65 -14.84 1.39
C ASP A 41 -2.01 -14.79 -0.11
N ARG A 42 -2.45 -13.61 -0.60
CA ARG A 42 -2.75 -13.41 -2.01
C ARG A 42 -1.48 -13.55 -2.86
N ARG A 43 -1.55 -14.36 -3.90
CA ARG A 43 -0.43 -14.52 -4.85
C ARG A 43 -0.15 -13.21 -5.57
N GLN A 44 1.13 -12.84 -5.63
CA GLN A 44 1.62 -11.64 -6.30
C GLN A 44 2.68 -12.00 -7.33
N PHE A 45 2.68 -11.27 -8.42
CA PHE A 45 3.74 -11.32 -9.42
C PHE A 45 4.72 -10.16 -9.20
N LYS A 46 5.93 -10.48 -8.72
CA LYS A 46 6.98 -9.49 -8.44
C LYS A 46 8.29 -9.95 -9.07
N ILE A 47 8.76 -9.24 -10.09
CA ILE A 47 10.04 -9.50 -10.77
C ILE A 47 11.01 -8.33 -10.58
N ILE A 48 10.52 -7.16 -10.16
CA ILE A 48 11.35 -6.00 -9.88
C ILE A 48 11.83 -6.09 -8.44
N PRO A 49 13.15 -5.94 -8.16
CA PRO A 49 13.67 -5.88 -6.80
C PRO A 49 13.07 -4.72 -6.03
N GLU A 50 12.57 -5.00 -4.83
CA GLU A 50 11.94 -4.00 -3.96
C GLU A 50 12.90 -2.87 -3.59
N SER A 51 14.16 -3.20 -3.25
CA SER A 51 15.19 -2.21 -2.90
C SER A 51 15.39 -1.17 -3.99
N LYS A 52 15.31 -1.58 -5.27
CA LYS A 52 15.43 -0.67 -6.41
C LYS A 52 14.23 0.29 -6.48
N LEU A 53 13.03 -0.21 -6.25
CA LEU A 53 11.82 0.62 -6.23
C LEU A 53 11.80 1.58 -5.03
N ASN A 54 12.22 1.12 -3.86
CA ASN A 54 12.33 1.98 -2.67
C ASN A 54 13.33 3.13 -2.91
N ALA A 55 14.50 2.84 -3.48
CA ALA A 55 15.48 3.88 -3.80
C ALA A 55 14.96 4.90 -4.82
N GLN A 56 14.24 4.44 -5.84
CA GLN A 56 13.63 5.33 -6.84
C GLN A 56 12.48 6.15 -6.23
N ALA A 57 11.67 5.55 -5.37
CA ALA A 57 10.60 6.24 -4.65
C ALA A 57 11.16 7.37 -3.76
N ALA A 58 12.25 7.12 -3.03
CA ALA A 58 12.91 8.13 -2.23
C ALA A 58 13.38 9.33 -3.09
N GLN A 59 13.99 9.07 -4.26
CA GLN A 59 14.39 10.15 -5.19
C GLN A 59 13.21 10.99 -5.71
N ILE A 60 12.06 10.34 -5.98
CA ILE A 60 10.84 11.04 -6.41
C ILE A 60 10.29 11.87 -5.27
N TYR A 61 10.29 11.33 -4.07
CA TYR A 61 9.81 12.00 -2.88
C TYR A 61 10.57 13.30 -2.61
N GLU A 62 11.91 13.29 -2.72
CA GLU A 62 12.71 14.50 -2.63
C GLU A 62 12.31 15.54 -3.69
N LYS A 63 12.10 15.13 -4.94
CA LYS A 63 11.63 16.05 -5.98
C LYS A 63 10.23 16.60 -5.72
N VAL A 64 9.37 15.86 -5.06
CA VAL A 64 8.06 16.36 -4.62
C VAL A 64 8.26 17.45 -3.56
N LYS A 65 9.15 17.22 -2.59
CA LYS A 65 9.45 18.24 -1.56
C LYS A 65 10.04 19.52 -2.14
N GLU A 66 10.79 19.42 -3.24
CA GLU A 66 11.35 20.59 -3.94
C GLU A 66 10.28 21.37 -4.76
N LYS A 67 9.27 20.68 -5.30
CA LYS A 67 8.29 21.26 -6.21
C LYS A 67 7.03 21.76 -5.52
N GLU A 68 6.60 21.06 -4.48
CA GLU A 68 5.34 21.34 -3.81
C GLU A 68 5.58 22.26 -2.61
N LYS A 69 4.61 23.09 -2.31
CA LYS A 69 4.64 23.91 -1.10
C LYS A 69 4.33 23.05 0.10
N MET A 70 5.24 22.96 1.05
CA MET A 70 5.00 22.29 2.33
C MET A 70 4.10 23.16 3.21
N SER A 71 3.22 22.51 3.97
CA SER A 71 2.30 23.20 4.87
C SER A 71 3.01 23.70 6.14
N ASP A 72 2.67 24.89 6.57
CA ASP A 72 3.09 25.48 7.84
C ASP A 72 2.20 25.02 9.03
N ASP A 73 1.19 24.19 8.79
CA ASP A 73 0.34 23.62 9.85
C ASP A 73 1.07 22.49 10.59
N ILE A 74 1.91 22.93 11.53
CA ILE A 74 2.71 22.03 12.38
C ILE A 74 1.83 21.09 13.20
N LYS A 75 0.63 21.53 13.59
CA LYS A 75 -0.29 20.69 14.38
C LYS A 75 -0.75 19.48 13.56
N SER A 76 -1.25 19.70 12.35
CA SER A 76 -1.69 18.63 11.47
C SER A 76 -0.52 17.73 11.02
N LEU A 77 0.67 18.31 10.78
CA LEU A 77 1.87 17.53 10.46
C LEU A 77 2.27 16.63 11.64
N ASN A 78 2.23 17.11 12.87
CA ASN A 78 2.54 16.30 14.05
C ASN A 78 1.49 15.19 14.24
N GLU A 79 0.20 15.47 14.05
CA GLU A 79 -0.85 14.44 14.09
C GLU A 79 -0.61 13.34 13.06
N ILE A 80 -0.23 13.70 11.82
CA ILE A 80 0.13 12.74 10.77
C ILE A 80 1.32 11.87 11.21
N LYS A 81 2.38 12.47 11.74
CA LYS A 81 3.56 11.75 12.23
C LYS A 81 3.23 10.81 13.40
N ASP A 82 2.39 11.25 14.33
CA ASP A 82 1.97 10.44 15.48
C ASP A 82 1.13 9.24 15.05
N ILE A 83 0.21 9.42 14.08
CA ILE A 83 -0.56 8.32 13.49
C ILE A 83 0.39 7.35 12.79
N GLY A 84 1.29 7.88 11.94
CA GLY A 84 2.24 7.09 11.20
C GLY A 84 3.12 6.25 12.12
N LYS A 85 3.75 6.87 13.11
CA LYS A 85 4.61 6.19 14.08
C LYS A 85 3.88 5.07 14.83
N LYS A 86 2.65 5.31 15.28
CA LYS A 86 1.83 4.25 15.92
C LYS A 86 1.57 3.07 14.98
N MET A 87 1.34 3.34 13.68
CA MET A 87 1.13 2.28 12.69
C MET A 87 2.42 1.52 12.41
N GLU A 88 3.55 2.20 12.23
CA GLU A 88 4.87 1.56 12.06
C GLU A 88 5.16 0.57 13.18
N GLU A 89 5.09 1.06 14.43
CA GLU A 89 5.38 0.27 15.61
C GLU A 89 4.40 -0.92 15.75
N SER A 90 3.11 -0.69 15.54
CA SER A 90 2.09 -1.74 15.64
C SER A 90 2.20 -2.79 14.55
N ILE A 91 2.56 -2.40 13.33
CA ILE A 91 2.79 -3.31 12.21
C ILE A 91 4.01 -4.18 12.50
N SER A 92 5.14 -3.58 12.86
CA SER A 92 6.36 -4.31 13.17
C SER A 92 6.16 -5.28 14.34
N GLU A 93 5.51 -4.83 15.42
CA GLU A 93 5.21 -5.67 16.58
C GLU A 93 4.24 -6.82 16.25
N TYR A 94 3.27 -6.58 15.36
CA TYR A 94 2.38 -7.63 14.88
C TYR A 94 3.15 -8.74 14.16
N PHE A 95 4.04 -8.39 13.23
CA PHE A 95 4.84 -9.36 12.48
C PHE A 95 5.81 -10.11 13.41
N TYR A 96 6.44 -9.40 14.35
CA TYR A 96 7.29 -10.00 15.36
C TYR A 96 6.55 -11.04 16.22
N ARG A 97 5.37 -10.69 16.76
CA ARG A 97 4.54 -11.63 17.55
C ARG A 97 4.02 -12.80 16.72
N ALA A 98 3.76 -12.59 15.45
CA ALA A 98 3.33 -13.64 14.54
C ALA A 98 4.47 -14.60 14.15
N GLY A 99 5.74 -14.26 14.40
CA GLY A 99 6.90 -15.04 14.02
C GLY A 99 7.10 -15.13 12.50
N ILE A 100 6.72 -14.08 11.78
CA ILE A 100 6.85 -13.98 10.31
C ILE A 100 7.65 -12.72 9.96
N ASP A 101 8.28 -12.75 8.79
CA ASP A 101 9.10 -11.63 8.33
C ASP A 101 8.30 -10.33 8.22
N ASP A 102 8.81 -9.26 8.82
CA ASP A 102 8.23 -7.93 8.73
C ASP A 102 8.53 -7.33 7.33
N PRO A 103 7.51 -7.10 6.49
CA PRO A 103 7.67 -6.54 5.16
C PRO A 103 8.12 -5.09 5.16
N THR A 104 8.16 -4.43 6.32
CA THR A 104 8.54 -3.02 6.46
C THR A 104 9.97 -2.82 6.97
N THR A 105 10.71 -3.89 7.24
CA THR A 105 12.10 -3.84 7.78
C THR A 105 13.03 -2.90 7.00
N ASN A 106 12.84 -2.78 5.69
CA ASN A 106 13.64 -1.94 4.82
C ASN A 106 12.92 -0.63 4.43
N PHE A 107 11.91 -0.21 5.20
CA PHE A 107 11.26 1.08 4.98
C PHE A 107 12.00 2.17 5.70
N ASP A 108 12.13 3.31 5.04
CA ASP A 108 12.62 4.57 5.59
C ASP A 108 11.43 5.53 5.64
N TRP A 109 10.66 5.44 6.73
CA TRP A 109 9.40 6.12 6.90
C TRP A 109 9.59 7.64 6.95
N GLU A 110 8.81 8.35 6.16
CA GLU A 110 8.81 9.81 6.13
C GLU A 110 7.41 10.33 5.80
N TYR A 111 7.04 11.44 6.45
CA TYR A 111 5.71 12.02 6.37
C TYR A 111 5.82 13.51 6.03
N ILE A 112 5.11 13.95 4.98
CA ILE A 112 4.96 15.36 4.64
C ILE A 112 3.49 15.75 4.53
N LEU A 113 3.22 17.02 4.82
CA LEU A 113 1.94 17.67 4.57
C LEU A 113 2.13 18.72 3.50
N ILE A 114 1.49 18.53 2.34
CA ILE A 114 1.56 19.43 1.19
C ILE A 114 0.43 20.45 1.29
N ASP A 115 0.76 21.74 1.20
CA ASP A 115 -0.17 22.86 1.24
C ASP A 115 -0.93 22.99 -0.08
N ASN A 116 -2.04 22.25 -0.19
CA ASN A 116 -2.93 22.35 -1.35
C ASN A 116 -4.35 21.89 -0.97
N ASP A 117 -5.20 22.83 -0.56
CA ASP A 117 -6.58 22.58 -0.13
C ASP A 117 -7.50 22.10 -1.26
N LYS A 118 -7.11 22.35 -2.52
CA LYS A 118 -7.88 21.89 -3.69
C LYS A 118 -7.68 20.42 -3.98
N VAL A 119 -6.56 19.86 -3.55
CA VAL A 119 -6.19 18.47 -3.79
C VAL A 119 -6.59 17.61 -2.58
N LYS A 120 -7.66 16.84 -2.74
CA LYS A 120 -8.10 15.87 -1.73
C LYS A 120 -7.45 14.53 -2.01
N ASN A 121 -6.18 14.38 -1.62
CA ASN A 121 -5.38 13.20 -1.90
C ASN A 121 -4.39 12.88 -0.77
N ALA A 122 -3.97 11.64 -0.74
CA ALA A 122 -2.86 11.12 0.03
C ALA A 122 -2.24 9.97 -0.75
N TRP A 123 -0.99 9.64 -0.49
CA TRP A 123 -0.32 8.50 -1.10
C TRP A 123 0.86 8.00 -0.27
N CYS A 124 1.16 6.72 -0.41
CA CYS A 124 2.35 6.10 0.13
C CYS A 124 3.12 5.40 -1.00
N MET A 125 4.36 5.80 -1.20
CA MET A 125 5.27 5.15 -2.13
C MET A 125 5.97 3.94 -1.50
N PRO A 126 6.55 3.05 -2.31
CA PRO A 126 7.44 2.00 -1.83
C PRO A 126 8.51 2.56 -0.90
N GLY A 127 8.81 1.84 0.18
CA GLY A 127 9.79 2.26 1.17
C GLY A 127 9.26 3.21 2.24
N GLY A 128 7.92 3.43 2.34
CA GLY A 128 7.31 4.17 3.43
C GLY A 128 7.33 5.69 3.28
N LYS A 129 7.43 6.23 2.05
CA LYS A 129 7.39 7.66 1.78
C LYS A 129 5.94 8.13 1.61
N ILE A 130 5.41 8.90 2.58
CA ILE A 130 4.01 9.26 2.69
C ILE A 130 3.82 10.78 2.52
N ALA A 131 2.86 11.15 1.69
CA ALA A 131 2.41 12.53 1.59
C ALA A 131 0.90 12.64 1.75
N ILE A 132 0.51 13.66 2.49
CA ILE A 132 -0.87 14.04 2.73
C ILE A 132 -1.05 15.46 2.18
N TYR A 133 -2.13 15.73 1.48
CA TYR A 133 -2.50 17.08 1.06
C TYR A 133 -3.46 17.70 2.07
N THR A 134 -3.32 19.00 2.34
CA THR A 134 -4.22 19.71 3.28
C THR A 134 -5.69 19.54 2.93
N GLY A 135 -6.02 19.51 1.63
CA GLY A 135 -7.41 19.35 1.18
C GLY A 135 -8.09 18.05 1.58
N ILE A 136 -7.37 16.97 1.94
CA ILE A 136 -8.01 15.74 2.39
C ILE A 136 -8.46 15.82 3.85
N LEU A 137 -7.86 16.74 4.65
CA LEU A 137 -8.18 16.91 6.06
C LEU A 137 -9.65 17.29 6.28
N ASP A 138 -10.23 18.06 5.37
CA ASP A 138 -11.66 18.39 5.38
C ASP A 138 -12.58 17.16 5.25
N VAL A 139 -12.11 16.10 4.63
CA VAL A 139 -12.87 14.87 4.41
C VAL A 139 -12.66 13.88 5.55
N THR A 140 -11.43 13.81 6.06
CA THR A 140 -11.09 12.93 7.19
C THR A 140 -11.74 13.37 8.49
N LYS A 141 -11.81 14.69 8.74
CA LYS A 141 -12.49 15.40 9.84
C LYS A 141 -11.95 15.12 11.24
N ASN A 142 -11.32 14.00 11.49
CA ASN A 142 -10.80 13.64 12.80
C ASN A 142 -9.66 12.63 12.66
N THR A 143 -8.93 12.40 13.75
CA THR A 143 -7.77 11.50 13.82
C THR A 143 -8.08 10.09 13.31
N ASN A 144 -9.25 9.53 13.62
CA ASN A 144 -9.62 8.17 13.15
C ASN A 144 -9.89 8.14 11.64
N GLY A 145 -10.47 9.21 11.09
CA GLY A 145 -10.65 9.36 9.64
C GLY A 145 -9.31 9.51 8.91
N LEU A 146 -8.39 10.30 9.47
CA LEU A 146 -7.04 10.45 8.94
C LEU A 146 -6.26 9.13 9.05
N ALA A 147 -6.34 8.44 10.17
CA ALA A 147 -5.77 7.11 10.35
C ALA A 147 -6.34 6.08 9.38
N SER A 148 -7.63 6.18 9.01
CA SER A 148 -8.23 5.30 7.99
C SER A 148 -7.64 5.53 6.60
N VAL A 149 -7.36 6.79 6.21
CA VAL A 149 -6.67 7.10 4.96
C VAL A 149 -5.24 6.59 5.00
N MET A 150 -4.49 6.94 6.06
CA MET A 150 -3.08 6.56 6.19
C MET A 150 -2.92 5.03 6.24
N GLY A 151 -3.80 4.33 6.96
CA GLY A 151 -3.79 2.87 7.02
C GLY A 151 -4.01 2.23 5.64
N HIS A 152 -4.92 2.80 4.83
CA HIS A 152 -5.14 2.35 3.45
C HIS A 152 -3.88 2.55 2.57
N GLU A 153 -3.24 3.72 2.66
CA GLU A 153 -2.02 4.03 1.91
C GLU A 153 -0.83 3.16 2.35
N ILE A 154 -0.65 3.02 3.67
CA ILE A 154 0.37 2.13 4.25
C ILE A 154 0.13 0.68 3.82
N ALA A 155 -1.12 0.23 3.75
CA ALA A 155 -1.46 -1.11 3.29
C ALA A 155 -1.03 -1.36 1.83
N HIS A 156 -1.14 -0.37 0.94
CA HIS A 156 -0.62 -0.47 -0.42
C HIS A 156 0.90 -0.69 -0.43
N ALA A 157 1.65 0.00 0.42
CA ALA A 157 3.10 -0.15 0.52
C ALA A 157 3.50 -1.49 1.17
N VAL A 158 2.87 -1.88 2.28
CA VAL A 158 3.12 -3.14 2.99
C VAL A 158 2.79 -4.35 2.12
N ALA A 159 1.66 -4.32 1.40
CA ALA A 159 1.27 -5.36 0.45
C ALA A 159 2.02 -5.29 -0.88
N LYS A 160 2.99 -4.36 -1.02
CA LYS A 160 3.84 -4.23 -2.22
C LYS A 160 3.06 -4.04 -3.53
N HIS A 161 1.91 -3.37 -3.49
CA HIS A 161 1.03 -3.20 -4.65
C HIS A 161 1.71 -2.45 -5.80
N SER A 162 2.52 -1.44 -5.51
CA SER A 162 3.30 -0.71 -6.53
C SER A 162 4.37 -1.58 -7.17
N VAL A 163 5.03 -2.47 -6.41
CA VAL A 163 6.01 -3.43 -6.93
C VAL A 163 5.34 -4.42 -7.88
N GLU A 164 4.18 -4.96 -7.48
CA GLU A 164 3.39 -5.87 -8.32
C GLU A 164 2.94 -5.19 -9.62
N ARG A 165 2.44 -3.96 -9.54
CA ARG A 165 2.00 -3.18 -10.70
C ARG A 165 3.16 -2.84 -11.64
N ALA A 166 4.28 -2.40 -11.11
CA ALA A 166 5.49 -2.14 -11.88
C ALA A 166 6.00 -3.40 -12.58
N SER A 167 5.98 -4.54 -11.88
CA SER A 167 6.38 -5.84 -12.46
C SER A 167 5.45 -6.29 -13.59
N ARG A 168 4.13 -6.10 -13.43
CA ARG A 168 3.15 -6.37 -14.51
C ARG A 168 3.31 -5.42 -15.69
N GLY A 169 3.53 -4.12 -15.42
CA GLY A 169 3.79 -3.12 -16.44
C GLY A 169 5.04 -3.44 -17.25
N ALA A 170 6.11 -3.83 -16.59
CA ALA A 170 7.33 -4.28 -17.24
C ALA A 170 7.09 -5.50 -18.14
N LEU A 171 6.32 -6.47 -17.70
CA LEU A 171 5.96 -7.63 -18.51
C LEU A 171 5.13 -7.26 -19.76
N LEU A 172 4.21 -6.32 -19.65
CA LEU A 172 3.33 -5.91 -20.76
C LEU A 172 4.05 -5.02 -21.79
N GLN A 173 4.98 -4.16 -21.33
CA GLN A 173 5.77 -3.32 -22.24
C GLN A 173 6.86 -4.09 -22.98
N THR A 174 7.25 -5.25 -22.49
CA THR A 174 8.41 -5.97 -22.93
C THR A 174 8.10 -7.26 -23.69
N GLY A 175 7.07 -7.30 -24.49
CA GLY A 175 7.13 -8.31 -25.54
C GLY A 175 8.51 -8.38 -26.23
N THR A 176 9.46 -7.51 -25.86
CA THR A 176 10.79 -7.40 -26.48
C THR A 176 12.01 -7.26 -25.56
N SER A 177 11.93 -6.97 -24.28
CA SER A 177 13.19 -6.75 -23.51
C SER A 177 13.06 -6.75 -21.99
N LEU A 178 12.61 -7.85 -21.37
CA LEU A 178 12.76 -8.05 -19.91
C LEU A 178 14.23 -7.94 -19.46
N ILE A 179 15.17 -8.37 -20.31
CA ILE A 179 16.61 -8.37 -20.03
C ILE A 179 17.16 -6.94 -19.86
N ASP A 180 16.66 -5.97 -20.61
CA ASP A 180 17.14 -4.59 -20.56
C ASP A 180 16.77 -3.85 -19.28
N ILE A 181 15.63 -4.22 -18.65
CA ILE A 181 15.21 -3.65 -17.36
C ILE A 181 16.16 -4.13 -16.24
N PHE A 182 16.59 -5.37 -16.30
CA PHE A 182 17.48 -5.97 -15.30
C PHE A 182 18.95 -5.58 -15.46
N THR A 183 19.40 -5.32 -16.69
CA THR A 183 20.83 -5.05 -16.98
C THR A 183 21.21 -3.57 -16.97
N GLY A 184 20.23 -2.66 -16.80
CA GLY A 184 20.50 -1.22 -16.71
C GLY A 184 20.93 -0.55 -18.04
N GLY A 185 20.97 -1.32 -19.16
CA GLY A 185 21.59 -0.85 -20.40
C GLY A 185 20.72 0.04 -21.26
N LYS A 186 19.42 -0.26 -21.44
CA LYS A 186 18.58 0.44 -22.41
C LYS A 186 17.49 1.34 -21.81
N LEU A 187 17.10 1.15 -20.55
CA LEU A 187 16.19 2.10 -19.89
C LEU A 187 16.73 3.53 -19.90
N GLY A 188 18.03 3.70 -19.76
CA GLY A 188 18.71 4.98 -19.93
C GLY A 188 18.63 5.55 -21.35
N GLN A 189 18.54 4.70 -22.38
CA GLN A 189 18.40 5.12 -23.78
C GLN A 189 16.96 5.38 -24.17
N ILE A 190 16.00 4.57 -23.69
CA ILE A 190 14.56 4.80 -23.89
C ILE A 190 14.14 6.10 -23.20
N ASN A 191 14.64 6.39 -22.00
CA ASN A 191 14.39 7.64 -21.30
C ASN A 191 14.90 8.89 -22.07
N ARG A 192 15.99 8.76 -22.83
CA ARG A 192 16.48 9.85 -23.70
C ARG A 192 15.66 10.01 -24.97
N ALA A 193 15.13 8.91 -25.52
CA ALA A 193 14.38 8.93 -26.78
C ALA A 193 12.91 9.33 -26.61
N THR A 194 12.28 9.04 -25.47
CA THR A 194 10.84 9.25 -25.24
C THR A 194 10.53 10.39 -24.27
N GLY A 195 11.53 11.01 -23.64
CA GLY A 195 11.34 12.03 -22.58
C GLY A 195 10.68 11.48 -21.31
N MET A 196 10.30 10.22 -21.30
CA MET A 196 9.79 9.53 -20.09
C MET A 196 10.96 9.01 -19.25
N ASN A 197 11.37 9.80 -18.26
CA ASN A 197 12.32 9.32 -17.29
C ASN A 197 11.64 8.31 -16.34
N THR A 198 12.44 7.46 -15.69
CA THR A 198 11.96 6.45 -14.72
C THR A 198 11.10 7.07 -13.61
N VAL A 199 11.31 8.35 -13.31
CA VAL A 199 10.53 9.18 -12.40
C VAL A 199 9.09 9.34 -12.88
N GLY A 200 8.88 9.63 -14.17
CA GLY A 200 7.53 9.71 -14.75
C GLY A 200 6.80 8.36 -14.72
N LEU A 201 7.51 7.27 -15.00
CA LEU A 201 6.93 5.92 -14.96
C LEU A 201 6.51 5.52 -13.53
N LEU A 202 7.34 5.79 -12.54
CA LEU A 202 7.02 5.48 -11.12
C LEU A 202 5.97 6.41 -10.56
N SER A 203 5.98 7.67 -10.94
CA SER A 203 4.92 8.63 -10.61
C SER A 203 3.57 8.17 -11.15
N GLN A 204 3.51 7.75 -12.41
CA GLN A 204 2.29 7.20 -13.02
C GLN A 204 1.87 5.87 -12.39
N ILE A 205 2.81 4.98 -12.08
CA ILE A 205 2.51 3.67 -11.50
C ILE A 205 2.17 3.78 -10.01
N GLY A 206 2.81 4.70 -9.28
CA GLY A 206 2.70 4.81 -7.83
C GLY A 206 1.68 5.82 -7.32
N ILE A 207 1.39 6.89 -8.08
CA ILE A 207 0.61 8.02 -7.58
C ILE A 207 -0.60 8.34 -8.47
N MET A 208 -0.45 8.19 -9.79
CA MET A 208 -1.41 8.73 -10.75
C MET A 208 -2.39 7.71 -11.32
N ASN A 209 -2.05 6.43 -11.33
CA ASN A 209 -2.90 5.39 -11.91
C ASN A 209 -3.65 4.60 -10.85
N PRO A 210 -4.94 4.30 -11.06
CA PRO A 210 -5.72 3.53 -10.10
C PRO A 210 -5.16 2.12 -9.92
N PHE A 211 -5.22 1.63 -8.69
CA PHE A 211 -4.92 0.25 -8.35
C PHE A 211 -6.03 -0.69 -8.85
N SER A 212 -5.73 -1.96 -9.01
CA SER A 212 -6.76 -2.95 -9.38
C SER A 212 -7.79 -3.09 -8.26
N ARG A 213 -9.02 -3.46 -8.61
CA ARG A 213 -10.09 -3.67 -7.62
C ARG A 213 -9.72 -4.67 -6.51
N THR A 214 -8.89 -5.65 -6.83
CA THR A 214 -8.39 -6.64 -5.86
C THR A 214 -7.42 -5.99 -4.89
N GLN A 215 -6.48 -5.17 -5.38
CA GLN A 215 -5.53 -4.44 -4.56
C GLN A 215 -6.22 -3.41 -3.67
N GLU A 216 -7.23 -2.72 -4.18
CA GLU A 216 -8.04 -1.80 -3.38
C GLU A 216 -8.79 -2.51 -2.24
N THR A 217 -9.39 -3.68 -2.54
CA THR A 217 -10.08 -4.48 -1.53
C THR A 217 -9.11 -5.01 -0.47
N GLU A 218 -7.91 -5.40 -0.87
CA GLU A 218 -6.84 -5.83 0.03
C GLU A 218 -6.32 -4.67 0.89
N ALA A 219 -6.12 -3.49 0.30
CA ALA A 219 -5.69 -2.30 1.03
C ALA A 219 -6.75 -1.82 2.05
N ASP A 220 -8.04 -1.93 1.72
CA ASP A 220 -9.11 -1.66 2.67
C ASP A 220 -9.05 -2.60 3.88
N TYR A 221 -8.87 -3.89 3.64
CA TYR A 221 -8.83 -4.90 4.71
C TYR A 221 -7.60 -4.73 5.60
N LEU A 222 -6.41 -4.64 4.99
CA LEU A 222 -5.16 -4.44 5.71
C LEU A 222 -5.12 -3.10 6.42
N GLY A 223 -5.63 -2.03 5.79
CA GLY A 223 -5.69 -0.70 6.39
C GLY A 223 -6.56 -0.66 7.65
N MET A 224 -7.69 -1.39 7.66
CA MET A 224 -8.49 -1.57 8.87
C MET A 224 -7.72 -2.34 9.95
N ILE A 225 -6.99 -3.39 9.59
CA ILE A 225 -6.15 -4.15 10.53
C ILE A 225 -5.09 -3.22 11.15
N PHE A 226 -4.34 -2.50 10.35
CA PHE A 226 -3.28 -1.62 10.84
C PHE A 226 -3.81 -0.50 11.73
N ALA A 227 -4.94 0.12 11.35
CA ALA A 227 -5.59 1.11 12.19
C ALA A 227 -6.08 0.51 13.53
N SER A 228 -6.66 -0.69 13.51
CA SER A 228 -7.11 -1.39 14.74
C SER A 228 -5.95 -1.74 15.67
N LEU A 229 -4.89 -2.35 15.13
CA LEU A 229 -3.67 -2.68 15.89
C LEU A 229 -3.05 -1.45 16.56
N SER A 230 -3.15 -0.28 15.90
CA SER A 230 -2.63 1.00 16.37
C SER A 230 -3.59 1.74 17.32
N GLY A 231 -4.74 1.14 17.65
CA GLY A 231 -5.70 1.69 18.60
C GLY A 231 -6.65 2.74 18.04
N PHE A 232 -6.76 2.88 16.72
CA PHE A 232 -7.72 3.78 16.09
C PHE A 232 -9.10 3.11 15.90
N ASP A 233 -10.16 3.92 15.97
CA ASP A 233 -11.53 3.43 15.76
C ASP A 233 -11.81 3.21 14.26
N ILE A 234 -11.72 1.96 13.82
CA ILE A 234 -11.92 1.55 12.42
C ILE A 234 -13.36 1.73 11.93
N ARG A 235 -14.34 1.95 12.83
CA ARG A 235 -15.73 2.26 12.45
C ARG A 235 -15.83 3.58 11.69
N GLU A 236 -14.82 4.44 11.82
CA GLU A 236 -14.69 5.69 11.07
C GLU A 236 -14.37 5.46 9.58
N THR A 237 -13.72 4.36 9.22
CA THR A 237 -13.37 4.03 7.82
C THR A 237 -14.61 4.04 6.92
N LYS A 238 -15.68 3.40 7.33
CA LYS A 238 -16.94 3.38 6.57
C LYS A 238 -17.58 4.76 6.42
N LYS A 239 -17.49 5.60 7.46
CA LYS A 239 -18.00 6.98 7.43
C LYS A 239 -17.16 7.85 6.50
N LEU A 240 -15.83 7.68 6.52
CA LEU A 240 -14.92 8.34 5.60
C LEU A 240 -15.29 8.05 4.14
N TRP A 241 -15.45 6.78 3.76
CA TRP A 241 -15.83 6.42 2.38
C TRP A 241 -17.18 7.00 1.95
N LYS A 242 -18.14 7.14 2.88
CA LYS A 242 -19.41 7.85 2.60
C LYS A 242 -19.17 9.32 2.32
N ARG A 243 -18.38 10.01 3.15
CA ARG A 243 -18.01 11.43 2.94
C ARG A 243 -17.27 11.63 1.62
N MET A 244 -16.33 10.76 1.28
CA MET A 244 -15.63 10.77 -0.01
C MET A 244 -16.62 10.67 -1.19
N LYS A 245 -17.58 9.76 -1.09
CA LYS A 245 -18.63 9.60 -2.12
C LYS A 245 -19.56 10.82 -2.20
N GLU A 246 -19.89 11.43 -1.08
CA GLU A 246 -20.75 12.62 -1.02
C GLU A 246 -20.03 13.86 -1.57
N ALA A 247 -18.74 14.00 -1.29
CA ALA A 247 -17.90 15.07 -1.85
C ALA A 247 -17.81 15.03 -3.38
N ASN A 248 -18.15 13.88 -3.99
CA ASN A 248 -18.14 13.65 -5.45
C ASN A 248 -19.44 14.00 -6.16
N LYS A 249 -20.54 14.33 -5.43
CA LYS A 249 -21.84 14.61 -6.07
C LYS A 249 -21.79 15.93 -6.86
N GLY A 250 -21.79 15.80 -8.19
CA GLY A 250 -21.92 16.94 -9.13
C GLY A 250 -20.65 17.75 -9.39
N LYS A 251 -19.48 17.27 -8.96
CA LYS A 251 -18.15 17.85 -9.21
C LYS A 251 -17.19 16.76 -9.67
N GLU A 252 -16.03 17.17 -10.17
CA GLU A 252 -14.93 16.22 -10.41
C GLU A 252 -14.66 15.43 -9.12
N PRO A 253 -14.47 14.08 -9.21
CA PRO A 253 -14.20 13.26 -8.04
C PRO A 253 -12.92 13.76 -7.35
N PRO A 254 -12.88 13.74 -6.00
CA PRO A 254 -11.63 13.95 -5.29
C PRO A 254 -10.52 13.11 -5.91
N GLN A 255 -9.33 13.65 -6.06
CA GLN A 255 -8.21 12.94 -6.71
C GLN A 255 -7.95 11.59 -6.07
N PHE A 256 -8.12 11.48 -4.75
CA PHE A 256 -8.08 10.20 -4.02
C PHE A 256 -9.05 9.16 -4.60
N MET A 257 -10.26 9.56 -4.99
CA MET A 257 -11.24 8.66 -5.59
C MET A 257 -10.90 8.26 -7.04
N SER A 258 -10.09 9.06 -7.72
CA SER A 258 -9.62 8.75 -9.07
C SER A 258 -8.50 7.71 -9.05
N THR A 259 -7.62 7.78 -8.05
CA THR A 259 -6.55 6.78 -7.82
C THR A 259 -7.05 5.55 -7.07
N HIS A 260 -8.07 5.70 -6.21
CA HIS A 260 -8.69 4.65 -5.39
C HIS A 260 -10.21 4.58 -5.62
N PRO A 261 -10.66 4.05 -6.77
CA PRO A 261 -12.08 4.04 -7.12
C PRO A 261 -12.95 3.34 -6.07
N SER A 262 -13.93 4.05 -5.53
CA SER A 262 -14.89 3.45 -4.61
C SER A 262 -15.90 2.59 -5.36
N SER A 263 -16.32 1.51 -4.74
CA SER A 263 -17.45 0.73 -5.19
C SER A 263 -18.40 0.43 -4.03
N SER A 264 -19.67 0.20 -4.33
CA SER A 264 -20.63 -0.24 -3.31
C SER A 264 -20.18 -1.53 -2.62
N LYS A 265 -19.42 -2.37 -3.34
CA LYS A 265 -18.83 -3.60 -2.80
C LYS A 265 -17.77 -3.29 -1.74
N ARG A 266 -16.88 -2.31 -1.94
CA ARG A 266 -15.87 -1.91 -0.94
C ARG A 266 -16.55 -1.46 0.34
N ILE A 267 -17.54 -0.57 0.27
CA ILE A 267 -18.28 -0.08 1.44
C ILE A 267 -19.00 -1.23 2.16
N LYS A 268 -19.55 -2.20 1.42
CA LYS A 268 -20.17 -3.40 2.00
C LYS A 268 -19.16 -4.26 2.74
N ASN A 269 -18.00 -4.53 2.12
CA ASN A 269 -16.93 -5.30 2.72
C ASN A 269 -16.42 -4.66 4.04
N LEU A 270 -16.21 -3.35 4.06
CA LEU A 270 -15.79 -2.62 5.26
C LEU A 270 -16.76 -2.84 6.44
N LYS A 271 -18.08 -2.87 6.14
CA LYS A 271 -19.09 -3.15 7.15
C LYS A 271 -19.05 -4.60 7.63
N GLU A 272 -18.80 -5.55 6.73
CA GLU A 272 -18.75 -6.98 7.06
C GLU A 272 -17.50 -7.32 7.88
N TRP A 273 -16.37 -6.68 7.62
CA TRP A 273 -15.09 -6.92 8.32
C TRP A 273 -14.98 -6.21 9.68
N GLU A 274 -15.77 -5.16 9.93
CA GLU A 274 -15.66 -4.29 11.11
C GLU A 274 -15.55 -5.08 12.42
N ASN A 275 -16.48 -5.99 12.67
CA ASN A 275 -16.51 -6.76 13.92
C ASN A 275 -15.37 -7.79 14.00
N SER A 276 -15.09 -8.50 12.91
CA SER A 276 -14.01 -9.49 12.90
C SER A 276 -12.63 -8.84 13.06
N VAL A 277 -12.40 -7.69 12.44
CA VAL A 277 -11.13 -6.97 12.60
C VAL A 277 -10.95 -6.48 14.02
N ILE A 278 -11.97 -5.92 14.65
CA ILE A 278 -11.90 -5.47 16.06
C ILE A 278 -11.57 -6.64 16.99
N LEU A 279 -12.15 -7.81 16.75
CA LEU A 279 -11.96 -8.99 17.61
C LEU A 279 -10.64 -9.71 17.35
N ASP A 280 -10.26 -9.86 16.08
CA ASP A 280 -9.09 -10.65 15.69
C ASP A 280 -7.78 -9.84 15.73
N TYR A 281 -7.87 -8.51 15.63
CA TYR A 281 -6.72 -7.57 15.60
C TYR A 281 -6.91 -6.41 16.61
N PRO A 282 -6.99 -6.71 17.91
CA PRO A 282 -7.13 -5.68 18.94
C PRO A 282 -5.86 -4.81 19.03
N PRO A 283 -5.95 -3.59 19.63
CA PRO A 283 -4.81 -2.70 19.81
C PRO A 283 -3.62 -3.39 20.46
N ILE A 284 -2.45 -3.20 19.89
CA ILE A 284 -1.18 -3.68 20.43
C ILE A 284 -0.66 -2.66 21.44
N LYS A 285 -0.42 -3.10 22.68
CA LYS A 285 0.33 -2.30 23.65
C LYS A 285 1.81 -2.41 23.31
N ILE A 286 2.40 -1.29 22.91
CA ILE A 286 3.83 -1.13 22.70
C ILE A 286 4.40 -0.75 24.07
N SER A 287 5.33 -1.56 24.58
CA SER A 287 5.97 -1.38 25.90
C SER A 287 7.08 -0.34 25.85
#